data_80f9977046605a3a6b0f800f83965f87
#
_entry.id   80f9977046605a3a6b0f800f83965f87
#
_cell.length_a   1.000
_cell.length_b   1.000
_cell.length_c   1.000
_cell.angle_alpha   90.00
_cell.angle_beta   90.00
_cell.angle_gamma   90.00
#
_symmetry.space_group_name_H-M   'P 1'
#
loop_
_entity.id
_entity.type
_entity.pdbx_description
1 polymer ?
#
loop_
_entity_poly.entity_id
_entity_poly.type
_entity_poly.pdbx_seq_one_letter_code
_entity_poly.pdbx_strand_id
1 'polypeptide(L)'
;MFNSSTALAHTLRLAPLLALAIGGAAWAQNTLTAVKAAQAPKLEALETAPAWASAPELKVKLANGANFNDGATEVRLKAVYTADTLYMLAQYPDPTQSVRRNPYVKQADGSWKKLVDPDDKGGDNNKYYEDKFALLWNINNSIKGFETAGCFATCHAGEQGKPYGNKYTASEGELGDIWHMKSVRTGYIGQIDNQYVDNTRFDKEKAPEAGRKSDAKTGGGYEDIKLVNGKPEFMSKSGKAANKGGTYYLLAEDKAPFDDSKFVPGDEVASIMVAKFTGDRGNIDTVIGWKNGTWTAALSRKLATPSKFDVQFSNLDAEYPFGFAAFDNAQVRHAFHTGPIKLKFAK
;
A
#
# COMPACT_ATOMS: atom_id res chain seq x y z
N MET A 1 -49.05 73.02 -36.59
CA MET A 1 -49.52 72.56 -35.31
C MET A 1 -50.19 71.22 -35.47
N PHE A 2 -49.49 70.15 -35.55
CA PHE A 2 -50.05 68.79 -35.51
C PHE A 2 -49.08 67.91 -34.77
N ASN A 3 -49.49 67.39 -33.60
CA ASN A 3 -48.83 66.36 -32.84
C ASN A 3 -49.09 65.03 -33.50
N SER A 4 -48.04 64.26 -33.77
CA SER A 4 -48.15 62.87 -34.15
C SER A 4 -47.42 62.02 -33.11
N SER A 5 -48.18 61.29 -32.30
CA SER A 5 -47.72 60.33 -31.35
C SER A 5 -47.41 59.02 -32.06
N THR A 6 -46.17 58.63 -32.05
CA THR A 6 -45.76 57.26 -32.51
C THR A 6 -45.69 56.30 -31.31
N ALA A 7 -46.54 55.29 -31.33
CA ALA A 7 -46.55 54.21 -30.38
C ALA A 7 -45.43 53.22 -30.71
N LEU A 8 -44.53 52.96 -29.73
CA LEU A 8 -43.48 51.97 -29.84
C LEU A 8 -44.04 50.61 -29.34
N ALA A 9 -44.20 49.69 -30.26
CA ALA A 9 -44.55 48.30 -29.91
C ALA A 9 -43.32 47.56 -29.35
N HIS A 10 -43.37 47.16 -28.08
CA HIS A 10 -42.36 46.28 -27.45
C HIS A 10 -42.70 44.82 -27.75
N THR A 11 -41.92 44.23 -28.66
CA THR A 11 -41.92 42.79 -28.88
C THR A 11 -41.11 42.08 -27.78
N LEU A 12 -41.79 41.41 -26.86
CA LEU A 12 -41.18 40.51 -25.91
C LEU A 12 -40.61 39.27 -26.67
N ARG A 13 -39.29 39.18 -26.74
CA ARG A 13 -38.62 37.98 -27.20
C ARG A 13 -38.49 37.02 -26.00
N LEU A 14 -39.25 35.91 -25.98
CA LEU A 14 -38.99 34.80 -25.11
C LEU A 14 -37.69 34.13 -25.52
N ALA A 15 -36.66 34.20 -24.65
CA ALA A 15 -35.46 33.39 -24.77
C ALA A 15 -35.78 31.96 -24.23
N PRO A 16 -35.40 30.90 -24.94
CA PRO A 16 -35.57 29.56 -24.40
C PRO A 16 -34.58 29.36 -23.24
N LEU A 17 -35.14 28.99 -22.06
CA LEU A 17 -34.32 28.46 -20.97
C LEU A 17 -33.68 27.15 -21.43
N LEU A 18 -32.38 27.16 -21.69
CA LEU A 18 -31.58 25.95 -21.85
C LEU A 18 -31.40 25.36 -20.46
N ALA A 19 -32.19 24.33 -20.13
CA ALA A 19 -31.96 23.53 -18.95
C ALA A 19 -30.63 22.79 -19.11
N LEU A 20 -29.56 23.30 -18.49
CA LEU A 20 -28.35 22.52 -18.29
C LEU A 20 -28.72 21.32 -17.41
N ALA A 21 -28.86 20.16 -18.03
CA ALA A 21 -28.81 18.89 -17.33
C ALA A 21 -27.41 18.75 -16.74
N ILE A 22 -27.26 19.08 -15.46
CA ILE A 22 -26.09 18.70 -14.67
C ILE A 22 -26.16 17.18 -14.60
N GLY A 23 -25.53 16.52 -15.55
CA GLY A 23 -25.26 15.10 -15.51
C GLY A 23 -24.38 14.89 -14.27
N GLY A 24 -24.99 14.48 -13.16
CA GLY A 24 -24.25 13.97 -12.02
C GLY A 24 -23.39 12.84 -12.55
N ALA A 25 -22.07 13.01 -12.54
CA ALA A 25 -21.14 11.91 -12.75
C ALA A 25 -21.53 10.85 -11.72
N ALA A 26 -22.24 9.82 -12.18
CA ALA A 26 -22.43 8.62 -11.36
C ALA A 26 -21.02 8.11 -11.07
N TRP A 27 -20.56 8.28 -9.86
CA TRP A 27 -19.33 7.70 -9.37
C TRP A 27 -19.47 6.20 -9.61
N ALA A 28 -18.72 5.66 -10.57
CA ALA A 28 -18.67 4.22 -10.79
C ALA A 28 -18.37 3.60 -9.43
N GLN A 29 -19.33 2.85 -8.91
CA GLN A 29 -19.21 2.25 -7.59
C GLN A 29 -18.09 1.22 -7.70
N ASN A 30 -16.88 1.54 -7.18
CA ASN A 30 -15.71 0.67 -7.19
C ASN A 30 -15.99 -0.53 -6.28
N THR A 31 -16.68 -1.55 -6.82
CA THR A 31 -17.04 -2.75 -6.07
C THR A 31 -16.16 -3.92 -6.52
N LEU A 32 -15.40 -4.46 -5.60
CA LEU A 32 -14.67 -5.72 -5.74
C LEU A 32 -15.59 -6.86 -5.28
N THR A 33 -15.96 -7.73 -6.20
CA THR A 33 -16.82 -8.89 -5.87
C THR A 33 -15.96 -10.11 -5.59
N ALA A 34 -15.98 -10.60 -4.35
CA ALA A 34 -15.40 -11.89 -4.00
C ALA A 34 -16.41 -13.00 -4.34
N VAL A 35 -16.04 -13.93 -5.22
CA VAL A 35 -16.87 -15.08 -5.56
C VAL A 35 -16.45 -16.32 -4.76
N LYS A 36 -17.42 -17.16 -4.40
CA LYS A 36 -17.14 -18.38 -3.67
C LYS A 36 -16.38 -19.36 -4.57
N ALA A 37 -15.18 -19.76 -4.16
CA ALA A 37 -14.38 -20.73 -4.88
C ALA A 37 -14.60 -22.14 -4.32
N ALA A 38 -14.70 -23.12 -5.22
CA ALA A 38 -14.78 -24.52 -4.83
C ALA A 38 -13.47 -25.03 -4.21
N GLN A 39 -12.35 -24.46 -4.63
CA GLN A 39 -11.01 -24.75 -4.11
C GLN A 39 -10.21 -23.47 -3.91
N ALA A 40 -9.40 -23.43 -2.88
CA ALA A 40 -8.47 -22.34 -2.61
C ALA A 40 -7.49 -22.16 -3.79
N PRO A 41 -7.22 -20.92 -4.26
CA PRO A 41 -6.15 -20.70 -5.20
C PRO A 41 -4.80 -21.05 -4.55
N LYS A 42 -3.92 -21.68 -5.33
CA LYS A 42 -2.51 -21.81 -4.95
C LYS A 42 -1.84 -20.45 -5.17
N LEU A 43 -1.37 -19.80 -4.11
CA LEU A 43 -0.80 -18.45 -4.20
C LEU A 43 0.43 -18.41 -5.10
N GLU A 44 1.23 -19.49 -5.14
CA GLU A 44 2.44 -19.62 -5.96
C GLU A 44 2.13 -19.59 -7.48
N ALA A 45 0.90 -19.91 -7.86
CA ALA A 45 0.46 -19.79 -9.25
C ALA A 45 0.13 -18.37 -9.67
N LEU A 46 0.14 -17.42 -8.72
CA LEU A 46 -0.18 -16.01 -8.94
C LEU A 46 -1.45 -15.85 -9.79
N GLU A 47 -1.40 -15.06 -10.87
CA GLU A 47 -2.52 -14.78 -11.77
C GLU A 47 -2.99 -16.00 -12.58
N THR A 48 -2.19 -17.07 -12.64
CA THR A 48 -2.52 -18.26 -13.42
C THR A 48 -3.37 -19.28 -12.65
N ALA A 49 -3.62 -19.06 -11.34
CA ALA A 49 -4.45 -19.98 -10.57
C ALA A 49 -5.89 -20.03 -11.13
N PRO A 50 -6.44 -21.23 -11.44
CA PRO A 50 -7.75 -21.38 -12.07
C PRO A 50 -8.91 -20.72 -11.30
N ALA A 51 -8.79 -20.61 -9.98
CA ALA A 51 -9.81 -20.00 -9.12
C ALA A 51 -10.11 -18.53 -9.50
N TRP A 52 -9.16 -17.81 -10.09
CA TRP A 52 -9.36 -16.43 -10.52
C TRP A 52 -10.23 -16.28 -11.78
N ALA A 53 -10.48 -17.36 -12.53
CA ALA A 53 -11.24 -17.30 -13.78
C ALA A 53 -12.69 -16.85 -13.57
N SER A 54 -13.31 -17.22 -12.46
CA SER A 54 -14.69 -16.86 -12.12
C SER A 54 -14.82 -15.49 -11.43
N ALA A 55 -13.72 -14.91 -10.95
CA ALA A 55 -13.72 -13.64 -10.24
C ALA A 55 -13.75 -12.46 -11.21
N PRO A 56 -14.76 -11.57 -11.14
CA PRO A 56 -14.76 -10.35 -11.93
C PRO A 56 -13.57 -9.47 -11.56
N GLU A 57 -12.94 -8.90 -12.59
CA GLU A 57 -11.83 -7.97 -12.40
C GLU A 57 -12.35 -6.57 -12.14
N LEU A 58 -11.86 -5.94 -11.07
CA LEU A 58 -12.05 -4.52 -10.81
C LEU A 58 -10.76 -3.76 -11.18
N LYS A 59 -10.90 -2.68 -11.95
CA LYS A 59 -9.81 -1.76 -12.29
C LYS A 59 -9.97 -0.46 -11.55
N VAL A 60 -8.91 -0.01 -10.89
CA VAL A 60 -8.91 1.24 -10.12
C VAL A 60 -7.69 2.08 -10.50
N LYS A 61 -7.94 3.28 -11.00
CA LYS A 61 -6.87 4.24 -11.31
C LYS A 61 -6.33 4.85 -10.02
N LEU A 62 -5.01 4.86 -9.90
CA LEU A 62 -4.26 5.47 -8.82
C LEU A 62 -3.45 6.63 -9.39
N ALA A 63 -3.32 7.72 -8.65
CA ALA A 63 -2.62 8.93 -9.07
C ALA A 63 -1.78 9.54 -7.94
N ASN A 64 -0.96 10.53 -8.30
CA ASN A 64 -0.09 11.30 -7.39
C ASN A 64 1.03 10.49 -6.74
N GLY A 65 1.40 9.34 -7.31
CA GLY A 65 2.55 8.54 -6.86
C GLY A 65 3.87 9.08 -7.37
N ALA A 66 4.91 9.09 -6.53
CA ALA A 66 6.27 9.33 -7.01
C ALA A 66 6.73 8.16 -7.90
N ASN A 67 7.59 8.46 -8.86
CA ASN A 67 8.29 7.54 -9.76
C ASN A 67 7.41 6.78 -10.77
N PHE A 68 6.10 6.64 -10.57
CA PHE A 68 5.20 6.16 -11.62
C PHE A 68 5.16 7.13 -12.81
N ASN A 69 5.01 6.59 -14.02
CA ASN A 69 4.84 7.39 -15.22
C ASN A 69 3.63 8.35 -15.04
N ASP A 70 3.86 9.66 -15.21
CA ASP A 70 2.85 10.70 -14.96
C ASP A 70 2.22 10.64 -13.55
N GLY A 71 2.93 10.04 -12.58
CA GLY A 71 2.45 9.88 -11.22
C GLY A 71 1.30 8.88 -11.07
N ALA A 72 1.01 8.04 -12.08
CA ALA A 72 -0.20 7.24 -12.14
C ALA A 72 0.07 5.76 -12.46
N THR A 73 -0.79 4.90 -11.94
CA THR A 73 -0.89 3.49 -12.33
C THR A 73 -2.35 3.02 -12.23
N GLU A 74 -2.66 1.81 -12.69
CA GLU A 74 -3.99 1.20 -12.56
C GLU A 74 -3.86 -0.16 -11.89
N VAL A 75 -4.44 -0.31 -10.69
CA VAL A 75 -4.50 -1.62 -10.05
C VAL A 75 -5.68 -2.42 -10.58
N ARG A 76 -5.44 -3.68 -10.90
CA ARG A 76 -6.44 -4.70 -11.23
C ARG A 76 -6.56 -5.63 -10.04
N LEU A 77 -7.78 -5.77 -9.53
CA LEU A 77 -8.10 -6.57 -8.36
C LEU A 77 -9.07 -7.68 -8.72
N LYS A 78 -8.83 -8.87 -8.17
CA LYS A 78 -9.79 -9.98 -8.16
C LYS A 78 -9.89 -10.52 -6.74
N ALA A 79 -11.04 -11.09 -6.38
CA ALA A 79 -11.22 -11.71 -5.07
C ALA A 79 -12.05 -12.99 -5.20
N VAL A 80 -11.65 -14.00 -4.43
CA VAL A 80 -12.42 -15.21 -4.20
C VAL A 80 -12.38 -15.56 -2.71
N TYR A 81 -13.32 -16.37 -2.25
CA TYR A 81 -13.32 -16.82 -0.87
C TYR A 81 -13.71 -18.29 -0.73
N THR A 82 -13.26 -18.92 0.33
CA THR A 82 -13.68 -20.26 0.78
C THR A 82 -14.52 -20.15 2.05
N ALA A 83 -14.76 -21.25 2.73
CA ALA A 83 -15.58 -21.25 3.96
C ALA A 83 -15.04 -20.29 5.04
N ASP A 84 -13.72 -20.10 5.11
CA ASP A 84 -13.05 -19.39 6.20
C ASP A 84 -11.94 -18.41 5.77
N THR A 85 -11.67 -18.30 4.48
CA THR A 85 -10.50 -17.54 3.98
C THR A 85 -10.86 -16.69 2.77
N LEU A 86 -10.47 -15.41 2.80
CA LEU A 86 -10.46 -14.51 1.66
C LEU A 86 -9.13 -14.62 0.92
N TYR A 87 -9.21 -14.64 -0.39
CA TYR A 87 -8.05 -14.58 -1.31
C TYR A 87 -8.21 -13.37 -2.21
N MET A 88 -7.15 -12.62 -2.41
CA MET A 88 -7.13 -11.49 -3.34
C MET A 88 -5.94 -11.60 -4.29
N LEU A 89 -6.14 -11.15 -5.51
CA LEU A 89 -5.10 -10.94 -6.51
C LEU A 89 -5.04 -9.46 -6.82
N ALA A 90 -3.86 -8.87 -6.70
CA ALA A 90 -3.59 -7.49 -7.08
C ALA A 90 -2.50 -7.45 -8.14
N GLN A 91 -2.74 -6.71 -9.23
CA GLN A 91 -1.75 -6.49 -10.28
C GLN A 91 -1.72 -5.00 -10.64
N TYR A 92 -0.52 -4.43 -10.74
CA TYR A 92 -0.38 -3.06 -11.21
C TYR A 92 0.91 -2.86 -12.00
N PRO A 93 0.87 -2.06 -13.09
CA PRO A 93 2.04 -1.63 -13.80
C PRO A 93 2.98 -0.84 -12.90
N ASP A 94 4.25 -1.19 -12.95
CA ASP A 94 5.36 -0.53 -12.28
C ASP A 94 6.58 -0.67 -13.19
N PRO A 95 7.15 0.44 -13.69
CA PRO A 95 8.18 0.38 -14.71
C PRO A 95 9.48 -0.25 -14.21
N THR A 96 9.69 -0.29 -12.89
CA THR A 96 10.91 -0.78 -12.27
C THR A 96 10.62 -1.81 -11.17
N GLN A 97 11.55 -2.72 -10.95
CA GLN A 97 11.55 -3.59 -9.78
C GLN A 97 12.46 -2.97 -8.72
N SER A 98 11.89 -2.17 -7.85
CA SER A 98 12.67 -1.47 -6.82
C SER A 98 12.72 -2.28 -5.53
N VAL A 99 13.91 -2.78 -5.23
CA VAL A 99 14.16 -3.66 -4.07
C VAL A 99 15.30 -3.16 -3.17
N ARG A 100 15.75 -1.92 -3.36
CA ARG A 100 16.86 -1.31 -2.64
C ARG A 100 16.38 -0.49 -1.45
N ARG A 101 16.16 -1.10 -0.30
CA ARG A 101 15.77 -0.37 0.91
C ARG A 101 16.99 0.16 1.64
N ASN A 102 17.45 1.36 1.28
CA ASN A 102 18.61 2.03 1.90
C ASN A 102 19.82 1.08 2.11
N PRO A 103 20.31 0.35 1.08
CA PRO A 103 21.41 -0.58 1.26
C PRO A 103 22.69 0.15 1.70
N TYR A 104 23.60 -0.57 2.29
CA TYR A 104 24.95 -0.05 2.49
C TYR A 104 25.77 -0.21 1.22
N VAL A 105 26.59 0.78 0.89
CA VAL A 105 27.53 0.74 -0.23
C VAL A 105 28.96 1.00 0.26
N LYS A 106 29.90 0.16 -0.22
CA LYS A 106 31.34 0.34 0.05
C LYS A 106 31.89 1.52 -0.75
N GLN A 107 32.49 2.48 -0.06
CA GLN A 107 33.08 3.68 -0.67
C GLN A 107 34.50 3.39 -1.18
N ALA A 108 35.04 4.30 -2.00
CA ALA A 108 36.43 4.20 -2.52
C ALA A 108 37.50 4.24 -1.40
N ASP A 109 37.20 4.90 -0.30
CA ASP A 109 38.05 4.95 0.89
C ASP A 109 37.93 3.72 1.82
N GLY A 110 37.11 2.73 1.40
CA GLY A 110 36.84 1.51 2.16
C GLY A 110 35.75 1.65 3.23
N SER A 111 35.22 2.84 3.47
CA SER A 111 34.11 3.04 4.42
C SER A 111 32.79 2.54 3.86
N TRP A 112 31.82 2.28 4.74
CA TRP A 112 30.46 1.89 4.37
C TRP A 112 29.47 3.01 4.67
N LYS A 113 28.63 3.34 3.72
CA LYS A 113 27.58 4.35 3.89
C LYS A 113 26.21 3.80 3.44
N LYS A 114 25.17 4.20 4.16
CA LYS A 114 23.79 3.90 3.77
C LYS A 114 23.44 4.76 2.55
N LEU A 115 22.89 4.13 1.50
CA LEU A 115 22.35 4.88 0.36
C LEU A 115 21.02 5.51 0.77
N VAL A 116 20.95 6.82 0.66
CA VAL A 116 19.72 7.62 0.87
C VAL A 116 19.55 8.57 -0.31
N ASP A 117 18.31 8.94 -0.59
CA ASP A 117 18.02 9.98 -1.56
C ASP A 117 18.64 11.30 -1.06
N PRO A 118 19.49 12.00 -1.82
CA PRO A 118 20.05 13.29 -1.41
C PRO A 118 18.97 14.36 -1.18
N ASP A 119 17.80 14.18 -1.77
CA ASP A 119 16.67 15.09 -1.62
C ASP A 119 15.70 14.66 -0.49
N ASP A 120 16.04 13.60 0.25
CA ASP A 120 15.19 13.11 1.36
C ASP A 120 15.07 14.18 2.46
N LYS A 121 13.81 14.58 2.69
CA LYS A 121 13.44 15.55 3.74
C LYS A 121 12.58 14.86 4.81
N GLY A 122 13.19 13.94 5.54
CA GLY A 122 12.52 13.32 6.68
C GLY A 122 11.53 12.23 6.31
N GLY A 123 11.92 11.32 5.43
CA GLY A 123 11.15 10.14 5.04
C GLY A 123 10.64 10.16 3.61
N ASP A 124 11.16 11.05 2.78
CA ASP A 124 10.80 11.19 1.36
C ASP A 124 11.85 10.56 0.44
N ASN A 125 12.39 9.39 0.84
CA ASN A 125 13.34 8.67 0.02
C ASN A 125 12.63 8.01 -1.17
N ASN A 126 12.95 8.50 -2.38
CA ASN A 126 12.35 8.08 -3.64
C ASN A 126 13.38 7.53 -4.65
N LYS A 127 14.61 7.19 -4.21
CA LYS A 127 15.66 6.64 -5.08
C LYS A 127 16.20 5.30 -4.60
N TYR A 128 16.22 5.08 -3.30
CA TYR A 128 16.81 3.86 -2.71
C TYR A 128 15.83 3.23 -1.72
N TYR A 129 14.63 2.92 -2.22
CA TYR A 129 13.59 2.30 -1.41
C TYR A 129 13.01 1.06 -2.09
N GLU A 130 12.03 0.42 -1.47
CA GLU A 130 11.37 -0.78 -1.96
C GLU A 130 9.98 -0.46 -2.50
N ASP A 131 9.54 -1.22 -3.51
CA ASP A 131 8.16 -1.19 -3.98
C ASP A 131 7.23 -1.81 -2.93
N LYS A 132 6.04 -1.22 -2.81
CA LYS A 132 5.05 -1.61 -1.81
C LYS A 132 3.64 -1.42 -2.34
N PHE A 133 2.69 -2.08 -1.70
CA PHE A 133 1.30 -1.62 -1.71
C PHE A 133 0.70 -1.71 -0.30
N ALA A 134 -0.38 -0.99 -0.09
CA ALA A 134 -1.12 -1.07 1.16
C ALA A 134 -2.62 -1.04 0.91
N LEU A 135 -3.36 -1.80 1.71
CA LEU A 135 -4.80 -1.68 1.84
C LEU A 135 -5.10 -1.09 3.21
N LEU A 136 -6.07 -0.19 3.28
CA LEU A 136 -6.61 0.33 4.54
C LEU A 136 -8.09 -0.01 4.61
N TRP A 137 -8.47 -0.84 5.55
CA TRP A 137 -9.85 -1.27 5.81
C TRP A 137 -10.46 -0.51 6.98
N ASN A 138 -11.74 -0.17 6.88
CA ASN A 138 -12.47 0.43 7.98
C ASN A 138 -13.01 -0.66 8.92
N ILE A 139 -12.40 -0.83 10.09
CA ILE A 139 -12.82 -1.83 11.07
C ILE A 139 -14.21 -1.46 11.64
N ASN A 140 -15.18 -2.36 11.53
CA ASN A 140 -16.54 -2.19 12.05
C ASN A 140 -17.22 -0.87 11.64
N ASN A 141 -16.86 -0.31 10.49
CA ASN A 141 -17.30 1.01 10.03
C ASN A 141 -17.07 2.12 11.07
N SER A 142 -16.01 2.00 11.87
CA SER A 142 -15.72 2.93 12.98
C SER A 142 -15.19 4.30 12.51
N ILE A 143 -14.47 4.36 11.39
CA ILE A 143 -13.95 5.63 10.84
C ILE A 143 -15.10 6.35 10.12
N LYS A 144 -15.53 7.47 10.67
CA LYS A 144 -16.67 8.25 10.14
C LYS A 144 -16.36 8.80 8.75
N GLY A 145 -17.30 8.63 7.82
CA GLY A 145 -17.19 9.11 6.46
C GLY A 145 -16.29 8.27 5.54
N PHE A 146 -15.67 7.19 6.04
CA PHE A 146 -14.81 6.33 5.23
C PHE A 146 -15.59 5.63 4.10
N GLU A 147 -16.85 5.31 4.31
CA GLU A 147 -17.76 4.69 3.33
C GLU A 147 -18.02 5.56 2.09
N THR A 148 -17.71 6.86 2.17
CA THR A 148 -17.85 7.82 1.07
C THR A 148 -16.52 8.42 0.62
N ALA A 149 -15.66 8.77 1.55
CA ALA A 149 -14.40 9.45 1.29
C ALA A 149 -13.17 8.53 1.26
N GLY A 150 -13.30 7.26 1.70
CA GLY A 150 -12.16 6.34 1.78
C GLY A 150 -11.04 6.89 2.65
N CYS A 151 -9.80 6.79 2.18
CA CYS A 151 -8.63 7.28 2.91
C CYS A 151 -8.63 8.81 3.16
N PHE A 152 -9.51 9.57 2.49
CA PHE A 152 -9.69 11.01 2.74
C PHE A 152 -10.48 11.30 4.03
N ALA A 153 -11.10 10.30 4.65
CA ALA A 153 -11.68 10.42 5.99
C ALA A 153 -10.61 10.26 7.10
N THR A 154 -9.37 9.85 6.79
CA THR A 154 -8.30 9.62 7.76
C THR A 154 -6.92 10.03 7.23
N CYS A 155 -6.16 9.14 6.58
CA CYS A 155 -4.75 9.41 6.20
C CYS A 155 -4.56 10.65 5.32
N HIS A 156 -5.53 10.98 4.47
CA HIS A 156 -5.52 12.15 3.58
C HIS A 156 -6.48 13.27 4.02
N ALA A 157 -7.07 13.16 5.22
CA ALA A 157 -8.01 14.17 5.72
C ALA A 157 -7.38 15.55 5.86
N GLY A 158 -6.10 15.60 6.21
CA GLY A 158 -5.39 16.84 6.44
C GLY A 158 -5.78 17.54 7.75
N GLU A 159 -4.89 18.36 8.28
CA GLU A 159 -5.12 19.27 9.40
C GLU A 159 -4.49 20.62 9.10
N GLN A 160 -4.90 21.67 9.80
CA GLN A 160 -4.26 22.97 9.70
C GLN A 160 -2.75 22.86 9.94
N GLY A 161 -1.93 23.26 8.96
CA GLY A 161 -0.47 23.13 8.99
C GLY A 161 0.07 21.75 8.61
N LYS A 162 -0.80 20.74 8.41
CA LYS A 162 -0.44 19.40 7.93
C LYS A 162 -1.47 18.90 6.91
N PRO A 163 -1.46 19.42 5.68
CA PRO A 163 -2.51 19.16 4.70
C PRO A 163 -2.55 17.71 4.19
N TYR A 164 -1.52 16.90 4.47
CA TYR A 164 -1.41 15.53 3.97
C TYR A 164 -0.75 14.60 4.98
N GLY A 165 -0.99 13.30 4.81
CA GLY A 165 -0.19 12.25 5.44
C GLY A 165 -0.40 12.09 6.94
N ASN A 166 -1.62 12.28 7.42
CA ASN A 166 -1.95 11.96 8.80
C ASN A 166 -1.81 10.45 9.01
N LYS A 167 -1.05 10.08 10.03
CA LYS A 167 -0.91 8.68 10.44
C LYS A 167 -1.81 8.39 11.65
N TYR A 168 -3.05 8.88 11.63
CA TYR A 168 -4.01 8.70 12.73
C TYR A 168 -5.46 8.92 12.24
N THR A 169 -6.41 8.36 12.97
CA THR A 169 -7.85 8.58 12.78
C THR A 169 -8.31 9.85 13.52
N ALA A 170 -9.49 10.36 13.19
CA ALA A 170 -9.98 11.64 13.74
C ALA A 170 -10.30 11.55 15.22
N SER A 171 -10.96 10.48 15.66
CA SER A 171 -11.55 10.35 17.00
C SER A 171 -11.18 9.03 17.68
N GLU A 172 -11.29 9.00 18.98
CA GLU A 172 -11.15 7.79 19.79
C GLU A 172 -12.17 6.73 19.36
N GLY A 173 -11.74 5.48 19.30
CA GLY A 173 -12.55 4.34 18.84
C GLY A 173 -12.59 4.13 17.33
N GLU A 174 -12.11 5.08 16.54
CA GLU A 174 -11.94 4.88 15.10
C GLU A 174 -10.69 4.04 14.84
N LEU A 175 -10.84 2.92 14.13
CA LEU A 175 -9.77 1.96 13.84
C LEU A 175 -9.75 1.58 12.36
N GLY A 176 -8.56 1.53 11.79
CA GLY A 176 -8.33 1.01 10.44
C GLY A 176 -7.30 -0.11 10.46
N ASP A 177 -7.59 -1.23 9.77
CA ASP A 177 -6.68 -2.34 9.54
C ASP A 177 -5.84 -2.05 8.30
N ILE A 178 -4.51 -2.18 8.38
CA ILE A 178 -3.56 -1.87 7.30
C ILE A 178 -2.82 -3.13 6.87
N TRP A 179 -3.10 -3.62 5.68
CA TRP A 179 -2.34 -4.70 5.05
C TRP A 179 -1.23 -4.10 4.20
N HIS A 180 0.00 -4.14 4.68
CA HIS A 180 1.12 -3.45 4.05
C HIS A 180 2.15 -4.42 3.47
N MET A 181 2.03 -4.76 2.20
CA MET A 181 3.06 -5.49 1.47
C MET A 181 4.27 -4.58 1.25
N LYS A 182 5.44 -5.06 1.62
CA LYS A 182 6.75 -4.42 1.45
C LYS A 182 7.66 -5.43 0.76
N SER A 183 8.02 -5.18 -0.49
CA SER A 183 8.70 -6.20 -1.31
C SER A 183 9.92 -6.79 -0.62
N VAL A 184 10.79 -5.96 -0.06
CA VAL A 184 12.03 -6.39 0.60
C VAL A 184 11.80 -6.94 2.00
N ARG A 185 10.95 -6.27 2.81
CA ARG A 185 10.80 -6.58 4.22
C ARG A 185 9.86 -7.74 4.52
N THR A 186 8.86 -7.96 3.68
CA THR A 186 7.81 -8.96 3.94
C THR A 186 7.40 -9.76 2.71
N GLY A 187 7.34 -9.15 1.53
CA GLY A 187 6.81 -9.79 0.33
C GLY A 187 7.59 -11.04 -0.09
N TYR A 188 8.90 -10.95 -0.18
CA TYR A 188 9.75 -12.09 -0.57
C TYR A 188 9.88 -13.18 0.51
N ILE A 189 9.50 -12.90 1.76
CA ILE A 189 9.39 -13.94 2.81
C ILE A 189 7.99 -14.51 2.92
N GLY A 190 7.08 -14.12 2.01
CA GLY A 190 5.75 -14.69 1.88
C GLY A 190 4.71 -14.15 2.84
N GLN A 191 4.85 -12.90 3.33
CA GLN A 191 3.90 -12.30 4.26
C GLN A 191 3.59 -10.84 3.90
N ILE A 192 2.46 -10.36 4.38
CA ILE A 192 2.09 -8.94 4.44
C ILE A 192 2.24 -8.49 5.89
N ASP A 193 2.84 -7.32 6.12
CA ASP A 193 2.96 -6.70 7.44
C ASP A 193 1.57 -6.20 7.88
N ASN A 194 0.94 -6.91 8.82
CA ASN A 194 -0.34 -6.50 9.38
C ASN A 194 -0.13 -5.42 10.41
N GLN A 195 -0.81 -4.30 10.20
CA GLN A 195 -0.68 -3.06 10.96
C GLN A 195 -2.08 -2.47 11.16
N TYR A 196 -2.20 -1.51 12.07
CA TYR A 196 -3.44 -0.77 12.25
C TYR A 196 -3.19 0.72 12.43
N VAL A 197 -4.25 1.50 12.36
CA VAL A 197 -4.23 2.94 12.67
C VAL A 197 -5.34 3.28 13.66
N ASP A 198 -4.99 4.06 14.68
CA ASP A 198 -5.89 4.63 15.68
C ASP A 198 -5.75 6.16 15.76
N ASN A 199 -6.37 6.79 16.77
CA ASN A 199 -6.36 8.24 16.94
C ASN A 199 -5.14 8.79 17.67
N THR A 200 -4.11 8.00 17.96
CA THR A 200 -2.92 8.46 18.67
C THR A 200 -2.21 9.56 17.87
N ARG A 201 -1.95 10.69 18.49
CA ARG A 201 -1.23 11.81 17.91
C ARG A 201 0.28 11.62 18.00
N PHE A 202 1.01 12.31 17.12
CA PHE A 202 2.46 12.26 17.12
C PHE A 202 3.04 12.72 18.46
N ASP A 203 3.94 11.92 18.99
CA ASP A 203 4.80 12.24 20.12
C ASP A 203 6.19 11.69 19.80
N LYS A 204 7.22 12.55 19.87
CA LYS A 204 8.58 12.20 19.46
C LYS A 204 9.13 10.97 20.19
N GLU A 205 8.80 10.81 21.47
CA GLU A 205 9.32 9.74 22.31
C GLU A 205 8.37 8.55 22.41
N LYS A 206 7.05 8.80 22.56
CA LYS A 206 6.05 7.76 22.87
C LYS A 206 5.30 7.26 21.64
N ALA A 207 5.14 8.08 20.61
CA ALA A 207 4.38 7.75 19.40
C ALA A 207 4.97 8.41 18.15
N PRO A 208 6.23 8.06 17.74
CA PRO A 208 6.89 8.67 16.58
C PRO A 208 6.18 8.36 15.25
N GLU A 209 5.40 7.27 15.20
CA GLU A 209 4.57 6.90 14.05
C GLU A 209 3.10 7.33 14.21
N ALA A 210 2.80 8.20 15.20
CA ALA A 210 1.46 8.62 15.56
C ALA A 210 0.51 7.42 15.81
N GLY A 211 -0.65 7.38 15.15
CA GLY A 211 -1.62 6.30 15.29
C GLY A 211 -1.31 5.04 14.48
N ARG A 212 -0.34 5.07 13.55
CA ARG A 212 0.05 3.87 12.81
C ARG A 212 0.90 2.96 13.68
N LYS A 213 0.43 1.77 13.89
CA LYS A 213 1.04 0.75 14.76
C LYS A 213 1.11 -0.59 14.04
N SER A 214 2.01 -1.45 14.51
CA SER A 214 2.07 -2.83 14.03
C SER A 214 1.26 -3.73 14.95
N ASP A 215 0.64 -4.73 14.41
CA ASP A 215 -0.04 -5.76 15.19
C ASP A 215 0.94 -6.53 16.07
N ALA A 216 0.40 -7.24 17.04
CA ALA A 216 1.19 -8.02 17.97
C ALA A 216 1.94 -9.16 17.25
N LYS A 217 3.19 -9.36 17.63
CA LYS A 217 3.99 -10.50 17.17
C LYS A 217 4.53 -11.29 18.36
N THR A 218 4.69 -12.58 18.17
CA THR A 218 5.34 -13.47 19.13
C THR A 218 6.76 -13.84 18.70
N GLY A 219 7.18 -13.47 17.50
CA GLY A 219 8.53 -13.66 16.97
C GLY A 219 8.69 -13.15 15.55
N GLY A 220 9.91 -13.25 15.04
CA GLY A 220 10.26 -12.83 13.69
C GLY A 220 10.18 -11.33 13.46
N GLY A 221 10.15 -10.96 12.19
CA GLY A 221 10.04 -9.60 11.74
C GLY A 221 11.27 -9.11 11.00
N TYR A 222 11.38 -7.79 10.90
CA TYR A 222 12.54 -7.15 10.26
C TYR A 222 13.18 -6.14 11.23
N GLU A 223 14.49 -6.00 11.10
CA GLU A 223 15.28 -5.04 11.85
C GLU A 223 16.43 -4.50 11.00
N ASP A 224 16.82 -3.25 11.23
CA ASP A 224 17.95 -2.64 10.54
C ASP A 224 19.25 -3.30 10.99
N ILE A 225 20.11 -3.68 10.02
CA ILE A 225 21.48 -4.09 10.27
C ILE A 225 22.26 -2.83 10.65
N LYS A 226 22.94 -2.86 11.79
CA LYS A 226 23.70 -1.72 12.30
C LYS A 226 25.11 -1.69 11.69
N LEU A 227 25.73 -0.51 11.73
CA LEU A 227 27.17 -0.39 11.53
C LEU A 227 27.88 -0.60 12.87
N VAL A 228 28.77 -1.57 12.93
CA VAL A 228 29.67 -1.83 14.05
C VAL A 228 31.10 -1.52 13.58
N ASN A 229 31.78 -0.60 14.25
CA ASN A 229 33.08 -0.09 13.84
C ASN A 229 33.11 0.38 12.36
N GLY A 230 32.03 1.03 11.91
CA GLY A 230 31.90 1.58 10.56
C GLY A 230 31.61 0.56 9.47
N LYS A 231 31.30 -0.71 9.80
CA LYS A 231 30.96 -1.78 8.87
C LYS A 231 29.63 -2.42 9.22
N PRO A 232 28.86 -2.94 8.24
CA PRO A 232 27.65 -3.70 8.55
C PRO A 232 27.96 -4.85 9.54
N GLU A 233 27.06 -5.08 10.48
CA GLU A 233 27.24 -6.13 11.51
C GLU A 233 27.19 -7.53 10.91
N PHE A 234 26.35 -7.73 9.88
CA PHE A 234 26.10 -9.02 9.26
C PHE A 234 26.13 -8.94 7.73
N MET A 235 26.37 -10.09 7.12
CA MET A 235 26.19 -10.36 5.69
C MET A 235 25.52 -11.72 5.49
N SER A 236 25.10 -12.03 4.25
CA SER A 236 24.70 -13.38 3.86
C SER A 236 25.90 -14.35 3.91
N LYS A 237 25.65 -15.60 4.30
CA LYS A 237 26.66 -16.67 4.26
C LYS A 237 27.30 -16.83 2.87
N SER A 238 26.56 -16.49 1.80
CA SER A 238 27.09 -16.51 0.44
C SER A 238 28.22 -15.50 0.22
N GLY A 239 28.27 -14.41 1.00
CA GLY A 239 29.22 -13.32 0.82
C GLY A 239 29.07 -12.55 -0.49
N LYS A 240 27.93 -12.68 -1.19
CA LYS A 240 27.67 -11.97 -2.45
C LYS A 240 27.11 -10.57 -2.18
N ALA A 241 27.64 -9.58 -2.90
CA ALA A 241 27.07 -8.25 -2.92
C ALA A 241 25.64 -8.27 -3.54
N ALA A 242 24.73 -7.45 -3.00
CA ALA A 242 23.34 -7.40 -3.44
C ALA A 242 23.22 -6.99 -4.92
N ASN A 243 24.04 -6.03 -5.36
CA ASN A 243 24.10 -5.59 -6.77
C ASN A 243 24.90 -6.53 -7.68
N LYS A 244 25.39 -7.66 -7.17
CA LYS A 244 26.13 -8.71 -7.92
C LYS A 244 25.51 -10.11 -7.70
N GLY A 245 24.20 -10.20 -7.65
CA GLY A 245 23.45 -11.46 -7.53
C GLY A 245 23.22 -11.95 -6.10
N GLY A 246 23.45 -11.10 -5.10
CA GLY A 246 22.91 -11.27 -3.75
C GLY A 246 21.51 -10.68 -3.62
N THR A 247 21.02 -10.57 -2.39
CA THR A 247 19.72 -9.98 -2.07
C THR A 247 19.87 -8.68 -1.29
N TYR A 248 18.91 -7.76 -1.46
CA TYR A 248 18.84 -6.51 -0.69
C TYR A 248 18.16 -6.69 0.69
N TYR A 249 17.94 -7.92 1.08
CA TYR A 249 17.54 -8.32 2.43
C TYR A 249 18.40 -9.50 2.89
N LEU A 250 18.59 -9.62 4.19
CA LEU A 250 19.29 -10.72 4.83
C LEU A 250 18.27 -11.58 5.56
N LEU A 251 18.14 -12.85 5.19
CA LEU A 251 17.36 -13.80 5.98
C LEU A 251 18.07 -14.04 7.32
N ALA A 252 17.32 -14.03 8.41
CA ALA A 252 17.89 -14.20 9.75
C ALA A 252 18.66 -15.53 9.91
N GLU A 253 18.19 -16.59 9.25
CA GLU A 253 18.84 -17.92 9.22
C GLU A 253 20.07 -17.97 8.30
N ASP A 254 20.22 -17.02 7.38
CA ASP A 254 21.37 -16.93 6.45
C ASP A 254 22.45 -15.96 6.93
N LYS A 255 22.30 -15.36 8.10
CA LYS A 255 23.25 -14.38 8.61
C LYS A 255 24.60 -14.99 8.98
N ALA A 256 25.67 -14.28 8.64
CA ALA A 256 27.04 -14.53 9.08
C ALA A 256 27.68 -13.20 9.55
N PRO A 257 28.73 -13.25 10.40
CA PRO A 257 29.53 -12.07 10.71
C PRO A 257 30.03 -11.40 9.42
N PHE A 258 30.08 -10.08 9.41
CA PHE A 258 30.51 -9.34 8.25
C PHE A 258 31.99 -9.52 7.97
N ASP A 259 32.35 -9.90 6.74
CA ASP A 259 33.71 -10.02 6.25
C ASP A 259 33.95 -9.01 5.12
N ASP A 260 34.55 -7.87 5.47
CA ASP A 260 34.81 -6.76 4.56
C ASP A 260 35.72 -7.12 3.39
N SER A 261 36.55 -8.15 3.53
CA SER A 261 37.50 -8.58 2.48
C SER A 261 36.79 -9.16 1.24
N LYS A 262 35.55 -9.56 1.36
CA LYS A 262 34.74 -10.11 0.27
C LYS A 262 34.14 -9.05 -0.66
N PHE A 263 34.27 -7.77 -0.31
CA PHE A 263 33.60 -6.69 -1.02
C PHE A 263 34.61 -5.65 -1.53
N VAL A 264 34.34 -5.07 -2.68
CA VAL A 264 35.10 -4.01 -3.29
C VAL A 264 34.32 -2.70 -3.36
N PRO A 265 34.96 -1.53 -3.55
CA PRO A 265 34.24 -0.28 -3.74
C PRO A 265 33.10 -0.38 -4.78
N GLY A 266 31.93 0.16 -4.47
CA GLY A 266 30.73 0.07 -5.27
C GLY A 266 29.85 -1.16 -4.98
N ASP A 267 30.30 -2.11 -4.18
CA ASP A 267 29.46 -3.22 -3.74
C ASP A 267 28.37 -2.74 -2.77
N GLU A 268 27.17 -3.24 -2.96
CA GLU A 268 26.03 -2.98 -2.10
C GLU A 268 25.69 -4.21 -1.26
N VAL A 269 25.30 -4.01 -0.02
CA VAL A 269 24.84 -5.07 0.87
C VAL A 269 23.54 -4.67 1.56
N ALA A 270 22.77 -5.66 1.99
CA ALA A 270 21.51 -5.44 2.70
C ALA A 270 21.71 -4.58 3.95
N SER A 271 20.78 -3.66 4.20
CA SER A 271 20.69 -2.89 5.44
C SER A 271 19.60 -3.39 6.37
N ILE A 272 18.89 -4.44 5.97
CA ILE A 272 17.73 -4.97 6.70
C ILE A 272 17.83 -6.49 6.81
N MET A 273 17.63 -7.01 8.00
CA MET A 273 17.47 -8.44 8.26
C MET A 273 15.99 -8.74 8.41
N VAL A 274 15.55 -9.90 7.89
CA VAL A 274 14.14 -10.30 7.86
C VAL A 274 13.96 -11.74 8.32
N ALA A 275 12.85 -11.98 9.00
CA ALA A 275 12.34 -13.30 9.35
C ALA A 275 10.81 -13.28 9.31
N LYS A 276 10.16 -14.41 9.06
CA LYS A 276 8.69 -14.48 9.09
C LYS A 276 8.17 -14.06 10.46
N PHE A 277 7.15 -13.20 10.45
CA PHE A 277 6.40 -12.88 11.67
C PHE A 277 5.61 -14.09 12.16
N THR A 278 5.48 -14.21 13.46
CA THR A 278 4.50 -15.04 14.13
C THR A 278 3.57 -14.19 14.99
N GLY A 279 2.34 -14.66 15.21
CA GLY A 279 1.27 -13.86 15.84
C GLY A 279 0.47 -13.06 14.82
N ASP A 280 -0.36 -12.14 15.30
CA ASP A 280 -1.33 -11.38 14.48
C ASP A 280 -0.67 -10.60 13.35
N ARG A 281 0.52 -10.07 13.58
CA ARG A 281 1.28 -9.33 12.57
C ARG A 281 1.62 -10.15 11.32
N GLY A 282 1.68 -11.47 11.41
CA GLY A 282 2.04 -12.40 10.35
C GLY A 282 0.88 -13.21 9.78
N ASN A 283 -0.37 -12.84 10.05
CA ASN A 283 -1.55 -13.64 9.73
C ASN A 283 -2.07 -13.47 8.29
N ILE A 284 -1.34 -12.76 7.43
CA ILE A 284 -1.65 -12.58 6.01
C ILE A 284 -0.51 -13.17 5.18
N ASP A 285 -0.79 -14.26 4.48
CA ASP A 285 0.16 -14.87 3.56
C ASP A 285 0.12 -14.18 2.20
N THR A 286 1.26 -14.15 1.50
CA THR A 286 1.35 -13.62 0.13
C THR A 286 2.42 -14.32 -0.68
N VAL A 287 2.23 -14.33 -2.00
CA VAL A 287 3.27 -14.57 -2.98
C VAL A 287 3.30 -13.37 -3.90
N ILE A 288 4.47 -12.83 -4.15
CA ILE A 288 4.66 -11.66 -5.01
C ILE A 288 5.61 -11.98 -6.17
N GLY A 289 5.42 -11.31 -7.28
CA GLY A 289 6.31 -11.37 -8.43
C GLY A 289 6.27 -10.07 -9.23
N TRP A 290 7.43 -9.66 -9.75
CA TRP A 290 7.52 -8.59 -10.74
C TRP A 290 7.98 -9.19 -12.07
N LYS A 291 7.23 -8.92 -13.13
CA LYS A 291 7.55 -9.42 -14.47
C LYS A 291 7.05 -8.42 -15.51
N ASN A 292 7.92 -8.10 -16.47
CA ASN A 292 7.56 -7.26 -17.62
C ASN A 292 6.89 -5.94 -17.23
N GLY A 293 7.43 -5.24 -16.21
CA GLY A 293 6.88 -3.97 -15.77
C GLY A 293 5.56 -4.07 -15.01
N THR A 294 5.30 -5.20 -14.35
CA THR A 294 4.06 -5.41 -13.58
C THR A 294 4.34 -6.17 -12.30
N TRP A 295 3.91 -5.63 -11.18
CA TRP A 295 3.78 -6.37 -9.94
C TRP A 295 2.51 -7.21 -9.94
N THR A 296 2.63 -8.44 -9.48
CA THR A 296 1.52 -9.34 -9.17
C THR A 296 1.68 -9.83 -7.74
N ALA A 297 0.60 -9.75 -6.97
CA ALA A 297 0.54 -10.27 -5.61
C ALA A 297 -0.73 -11.09 -5.42
N ALA A 298 -0.58 -12.34 -5.03
CA ALA A 298 -1.67 -13.17 -4.53
C ALA A 298 -1.55 -13.24 -3.01
N LEU A 299 -2.65 -13.02 -2.29
CA LEU A 299 -2.65 -13.02 -0.84
C LEU A 299 -3.84 -13.80 -0.27
N SER A 300 -3.70 -14.26 0.96
CA SER A 300 -4.77 -14.94 1.70
C SER A 300 -4.80 -14.49 3.15
N ARG A 301 -6.01 -14.39 3.69
CA ARG A 301 -6.27 -14.10 5.10
C ARG A 301 -7.57 -14.73 5.55
N LYS A 302 -7.62 -15.22 6.79
CA LYS A 302 -8.87 -15.73 7.38
C LYS A 302 -9.97 -14.66 7.36
N LEU A 303 -11.22 -15.07 7.09
CA LEU A 303 -12.37 -14.16 7.12
C LEU A 303 -12.56 -13.53 8.51
N ALA A 304 -12.27 -14.29 9.55
CA ALA A 304 -12.30 -13.83 10.93
C ALA A 304 -11.00 -14.21 11.65
N THR A 305 -10.51 -13.34 12.52
CA THR A 305 -9.33 -13.53 13.35
C THR A 305 -9.65 -13.13 14.80
N PRO A 306 -8.83 -13.51 15.78
CA PRO A 306 -9.03 -13.08 17.17
C PRO A 306 -8.62 -11.62 17.41
N SER A 307 -7.91 -10.98 16.49
CA SER A 307 -7.42 -9.61 16.68
C SER A 307 -8.54 -8.57 16.55
N LYS A 308 -8.63 -7.68 17.52
CA LYS A 308 -9.54 -6.52 17.47
C LYS A 308 -9.07 -5.43 16.50
N PHE A 309 -7.84 -5.52 16.04
CA PHE A 309 -7.23 -4.58 15.08
C PHE A 309 -7.35 -5.05 13.64
N ASP A 310 -7.97 -6.21 13.42
CA ASP A 310 -8.25 -6.76 12.10
C ASP A 310 -9.70 -6.48 11.69
N VAL A 311 -9.91 -6.18 10.40
CA VAL A 311 -11.26 -6.20 9.82
C VAL A 311 -11.81 -7.62 9.86
N GLN A 312 -13.04 -7.79 10.30
CA GLN A 312 -13.72 -9.09 10.40
C GLN A 312 -14.74 -9.24 9.27
N PHE A 313 -14.52 -10.16 8.35
CA PHE A 313 -15.44 -10.49 7.25
C PHE A 313 -16.48 -11.52 7.66
N SER A 314 -16.99 -11.44 8.88
CA SER A 314 -17.92 -12.43 9.45
C SER A 314 -19.34 -12.31 8.91
N ASN A 315 -19.74 -11.15 8.40
CA ASN A 315 -21.03 -10.94 7.74
C ASN A 315 -20.86 -10.85 6.23
N LEU A 316 -21.10 -11.95 5.51
CA LEU A 316 -20.93 -12.00 4.06
C LEU A 316 -22.01 -11.19 3.29
N ASP A 317 -23.02 -10.65 3.96
CA ASP A 317 -24.02 -9.75 3.36
C ASP A 317 -23.61 -8.27 3.45
N ALA A 318 -22.57 -7.97 4.22
CA ALA A 318 -22.08 -6.61 4.40
C ALA A 318 -21.15 -6.16 3.27
N GLU A 319 -21.00 -4.85 3.14
CA GLU A 319 -19.96 -4.21 2.33
C GLU A 319 -18.78 -3.82 3.23
N TYR A 320 -17.56 -4.06 2.75
CA TYR A 320 -16.34 -3.74 3.47
C TYR A 320 -15.54 -2.69 2.70
N PRO A 321 -15.62 -1.42 3.11
CA PRO A 321 -14.91 -0.34 2.42
C PRO A 321 -13.43 -0.38 2.74
N PHE A 322 -12.60 -0.18 1.69
CA PHE A 322 -11.15 -0.07 1.84
C PHE A 322 -10.53 0.90 0.83
N GLY A 323 -9.31 1.35 1.11
CA GLY A 323 -8.47 2.08 0.18
C GLY A 323 -7.30 1.23 -0.28
N PHE A 324 -6.79 1.49 -1.49
CA PHE A 324 -5.59 0.87 -2.04
C PHE A 324 -4.55 1.94 -2.39
N ALA A 325 -3.29 1.67 -2.06
CA ALA A 325 -2.15 2.53 -2.38
C ALA A 325 -1.01 1.71 -2.97
N ALA A 326 -0.35 2.21 -4.02
CA ALA A 326 0.85 1.61 -4.61
C ALA A 326 2.05 2.56 -4.51
N PHE A 327 3.23 2.02 -4.28
CA PHE A 327 4.48 2.76 -4.09
C PHE A 327 5.53 2.20 -5.04
N ASP A 328 6.02 3.01 -5.95
CA ASP A 328 7.18 2.74 -6.77
C ASP A 328 8.39 3.44 -6.13
N ASN A 329 9.36 2.65 -5.64
CA ASN A 329 10.61 3.15 -5.07
C ASN A 329 10.43 4.36 -4.12
N ALA A 330 9.38 4.37 -3.32
CA ALA A 330 9.00 5.52 -2.53
C ALA A 330 8.76 5.16 -1.06
N GLN A 331 9.30 5.96 -0.14
CA GLN A 331 9.07 5.76 1.28
C GLN A 331 7.64 6.15 1.67
N VAL A 332 7.13 7.29 1.22
CA VAL A 332 5.82 7.82 1.58
C VAL A 332 4.94 8.25 0.41
N ARG A 333 5.50 8.63 -0.74
CA ARG A 333 4.77 9.19 -1.89
C ARG A 333 4.11 8.09 -2.74
N HIS A 334 3.01 7.57 -2.26
CA HIS A 334 2.25 6.54 -2.96
C HIS A 334 1.23 7.10 -3.95
N ALA A 335 0.92 6.32 -4.97
CA ALA A 335 -0.26 6.54 -5.80
C ALA A 335 -1.51 6.04 -5.06
N PHE A 336 -2.61 6.80 -5.13
CA PHE A 336 -3.86 6.53 -4.43
C PHE A 336 -5.08 6.86 -5.29
N HIS A 337 -6.27 6.47 -4.85
CA HIS A 337 -7.55 6.81 -5.47
C HIS A 337 -8.46 7.58 -4.52
N THR A 338 -9.43 8.29 -5.09
CA THR A 338 -10.47 9.00 -4.33
C THR A 338 -11.67 8.09 -4.08
N GLY A 339 -12.28 8.23 -2.89
CA GLY A 339 -13.39 7.39 -2.45
C GLY A 339 -12.96 5.96 -2.10
N PRO A 340 -13.83 5.14 -1.52
CA PRO A 340 -13.52 3.76 -1.17
C PRO A 340 -13.68 2.79 -2.34
N ILE A 341 -12.96 1.68 -2.28
CA ILE A 341 -13.34 0.42 -2.92
C ILE A 341 -14.20 -0.34 -1.90
N LYS A 342 -15.25 -1.04 -2.36
CA LYS A 342 -16.11 -1.84 -1.49
C LYS A 342 -15.96 -3.32 -1.84
N LEU A 343 -15.50 -4.13 -0.90
CA LEU A 343 -15.53 -5.58 -1.05
C LEU A 343 -16.93 -6.08 -0.74
N LYS A 344 -17.48 -6.91 -1.63
CA LYS A 344 -18.77 -7.65 -1.46
C LYS A 344 -18.52 -9.13 -1.72
N PHE A 345 -19.24 -9.98 -1.00
CA PHE A 345 -19.21 -11.42 -1.20
C PHE A 345 -20.42 -11.85 -2.04
N ALA A 346 -20.17 -12.49 -3.19
CA ALA A 346 -21.23 -13.15 -3.96
C ALA A 346 -21.58 -14.49 -3.31
N LYS A 347 -22.88 -14.77 -3.20
CA LYS A 347 -23.41 -16.04 -2.66
C LYS A 347 -23.39 -17.15 -3.70
#